data_2ca804130cd1c1345062b43bed6d865c
#
_entry.id   2ca804130cd1c1345062b43bed6d865c
#
_cell.length_a   1.000
_cell.length_b   1.000
_cell.length_c   1.000
_cell.angle_alpha   90.00
_cell.angle_beta   90.00
_cell.angle_gamma   90.00
#
_symmetry.space_group_name_H-M   'P 1'
#
loop_
_entity.id
_entity.type
_entity.pdbx_description
1 polymer ?
#
loop_
_entity_poly.entity_id
_entity_poly.type
_entity_poly.pdbx_seq_one_letter_code
_entity_poly.pdbx_strand_id
1 'polypeptide(L)'
;MADNNVGRVSQVLGAVVDVQFDGDLPPILNALNAEFNGQQLVLEVAQHLGENTVRCIAMDTTDGLTRGQDVSDSGDAISVPVGKETLGRIMDVIGRPIDERGDVKTSASWPIHRAAPEFTEQSTETEVLVTGIKVIDLLEPYAKGGKIGLFGGAGVGKTVLIMELINNIAKGHGGYSVFAGVGERTREGNDLYHEMIESGVIDLEGDNSKVALVYGQMNEPPGARARVALTGLTQAEYFRDEEGQDVLFFVDNIFRFTQAGSEVSALLGRIPSAVGYQPTLATDMGALQERITTTTKGSITSVQAIYVPADDLTDPAPATSFAHLDATTVLSRQIAELGIYPAVDPLDSSSRMLDPRIVGERHYGIARSVQEVLQQYKSLQDIIAILGMDELSEEDKLVVARARKIQRFLSQPFHVAEVFTGSPGKLVGLDDTIDGFAGIIAGDYDHLPEAAFYMVGTIEEAVEKGKKMMQEAA
;
A
#
# COMPACT_ATOMS: atom_id res chain seq x y z
N MET A 1 1.32 16.69 -38.45
CA MET A 1 2.29 15.61 -38.25
C MET A 1 3.47 16.32 -37.62
N ALA A 2 3.72 16.10 -36.34
CA ALA A 2 4.92 16.63 -35.71
C ALA A 2 6.10 15.97 -36.42
N ASP A 3 7.07 16.73 -36.91
CA ASP A 3 8.34 16.21 -37.40
C ASP A 3 8.90 15.36 -36.26
N ASN A 4 8.95 14.04 -36.43
CA ASN A 4 9.55 13.15 -35.45
C ASN A 4 11.02 13.55 -35.32
N ASN A 5 11.36 14.19 -34.21
CA ASN A 5 12.73 14.49 -33.86
C ASN A 5 13.47 13.16 -33.61
N VAL A 6 14.36 12.78 -34.50
CA VAL A 6 15.07 11.50 -34.45
C VAL A 6 16.52 11.74 -34.08
N GLY A 7 16.95 11.10 -33.00
CA GLY A 7 18.34 11.04 -32.58
C GLY A 7 18.96 9.67 -32.83
N ARG A 8 20.22 9.53 -32.46
CA ARG A 8 20.99 8.29 -32.58
C ARG A 8 21.70 7.95 -31.28
N VAL A 9 21.68 6.68 -30.95
CA VAL A 9 22.42 6.17 -29.80
C VAL A 9 23.91 6.46 -29.98
N SER A 10 24.47 7.24 -29.07
CA SER A 10 25.92 7.58 -29.07
C SER A 10 26.70 6.67 -28.12
N GLN A 11 26.11 6.27 -27.01
CA GLN A 11 26.72 5.43 -25.99
C GLN A 11 25.67 4.63 -25.22
N VAL A 12 26.01 3.39 -24.83
CA VAL A 12 25.22 2.54 -23.93
C VAL A 12 26.09 2.14 -22.73
N LEU A 13 25.64 2.47 -21.52
CA LEU A 13 26.33 2.17 -20.26
C LEU A 13 25.33 1.45 -19.31
N GLY A 14 25.11 0.16 -19.52
CA GLY A 14 24.10 -0.57 -18.77
C GLY A 14 22.70 0.04 -19.00
N ALA A 15 22.03 0.44 -17.95
CA ALA A 15 20.70 1.05 -18.03
C ALA A 15 20.70 2.54 -18.47
N VAL A 16 21.85 3.12 -18.72
CA VAL A 16 22.01 4.51 -19.19
C VAL A 16 22.34 4.52 -20.67
N VAL A 17 21.62 5.31 -21.44
CA VAL A 17 21.78 5.47 -22.89
C VAL A 17 21.94 6.94 -23.23
N ASP A 18 23.00 7.28 -23.92
CA ASP A 18 23.22 8.62 -24.45
C ASP A 18 22.74 8.67 -25.90
N VAL A 19 21.92 9.66 -26.22
CA VAL A 19 21.32 9.86 -27.55
C VAL A 19 21.68 11.25 -28.06
N GLN A 20 22.21 11.32 -29.26
CA GLN A 20 22.57 12.57 -29.93
C GLN A 20 21.51 12.96 -30.97
N PHE A 21 21.11 14.21 -30.95
CA PHE A 21 20.13 14.79 -31.87
C PHE A 21 20.78 15.82 -32.76
N ASP A 22 20.37 15.92 -34.02
CA ASP A 22 20.85 16.93 -34.96
C ASP A 22 20.06 18.26 -34.83
N GLY A 23 18.91 18.23 -34.19
CA GLY A 23 18.02 19.37 -33.96
C GLY A 23 17.86 19.74 -32.49
N ASP A 24 16.66 20.15 -32.14
CA ASP A 24 16.32 20.53 -30.76
C ASP A 24 16.38 19.32 -29.83
N LEU A 25 16.91 19.56 -28.63
CA LEU A 25 16.98 18.51 -27.61
C LEU A 25 15.62 18.23 -27.00
N PRO A 26 15.23 16.94 -26.85
CA PRO A 26 14.04 16.60 -26.09
C PRO A 26 14.09 17.16 -24.66
N PRO A 27 12.97 17.67 -24.14
CA PRO A 27 12.88 18.09 -22.74
C PRO A 27 13.22 16.95 -21.76
N ILE A 28 13.67 17.32 -20.58
CA ILE A 28 13.87 16.38 -19.48
C ILE A 28 12.51 15.72 -19.14
N LEU A 29 12.52 14.44 -18.87
CA LEU A 29 11.39 13.53 -18.64
C LEU A 29 10.63 13.08 -19.91
N ASN A 30 10.97 13.59 -21.09
CA ASN A 30 10.38 13.05 -22.30
C ASN A 30 10.71 11.57 -22.48
N ALA A 31 9.77 10.84 -23.06
CA ALA A 31 9.93 9.45 -23.49
C ALA A 31 10.54 9.41 -24.89
N LEU A 32 11.62 8.66 -25.04
CA LEU A 32 12.20 8.35 -26.34
C LEU A 32 11.95 6.88 -26.67
N ASN A 33 11.67 6.60 -27.92
CA ASN A 33 11.34 5.25 -28.40
C ASN A 33 12.45 4.73 -29.32
N ALA A 34 12.97 3.55 -29.01
CA ALA A 34 13.85 2.78 -29.87
C ALA A 34 13.19 1.42 -30.17
N GLU A 35 13.17 1.03 -31.43
CA GLU A 35 12.76 -0.32 -31.80
C GLU A 35 13.96 -1.26 -31.72
N PHE A 36 13.81 -2.33 -30.95
CA PHE A 36 14.90 -3.23 -30.66
C PHE A 36 14.37 -4.65 -30.45
N ASN A 37 14.93 -5.62 -31.18
CA ASN A 37 14.50 -7.03 -31.15
C ASN A 37 12.97 -7.25 -31.34
N GLY A 38 12.32 -6.41 -32.12
CA GLY A 38 10.87 -6.49 -32.33
C GLY A 38 10.04 -5.98 -31.17
N GLN A 39 10.67 -5.34 -30.19
CA GLN A 39 10.01 -4.68 -29.05
C GLN A 39 10.39 -3.20 -29.02
N GLN A 40 9.49 -2.42 -28.45
CA GLN A 40 9.74 -1.01 -28.19
C GLN A 40 10.47 -0.86 -26.88
N LEU A 41 11.68 -0.30 -26.92
CA LEU A 41 12.41 0.15 -25.74
C LEU A 41 12.11 1.62 -25.50
N VAL A 42 11.63 1.95 -24.29
CA VAL A 42 11.39 3.34 -23.87
C VAL A 42 12.55 3.82 -23.01
N LEU A 43 13.06 5.00 -23.36
CA LEU A 43 14.11 5.71 -22.65
C LEU A 43 13.52 7.01 -22.08
N GLU A 44 13.80 7.34 -20.85
CA GLU A 44 13.39 8.63 -20.26
C GLU A 44 14.57 9.58 -20.21
N VAL A 45 14.43 10.78 -20.76
CA VAL A 45 15.47 11.82 -20.73
C VAL A 45 15.70 12.28 -19.29
N ALA A 46 16.93 12.13 -18.80
CA ALA A 46 17.32 12.48 -17.44
C ALA A 46 18.20 13.72 -17.37
N GLN A 47 19.07 13.94 -18.36
CA GLN A 47 20.04 15.05 -18.37
C GLN A 47 20.34 15.50 -19.80
N HIS A 48 20.65 16.79 -19.95
CA HIS A 48 21.29 17.35 -21.13
C HIS A 48 22.81 17.44 -20.88
N LEU A 49 23.63 16.78 -21.72
CA LEU A 49 25.07 16.71 -21.55
C LEU A 49 25.86 17.78 -22.31
N GLY A 50 25.19 18.52 -23.18
CA GLY A 50 25.85 19.37 -24.19
C GLY A 50 26.13 18.61 -25.49
N GLU A 51 26.66 19.30 -26.47
CA GLU A 51 26.95 18.74 -27.84
C GLU A 51 25.78 18.00 -28.45
N ASN A 52 24.58 18.55 -28.27
CA ASN A 52 23.29 17.96 -28.75
C ASN A 52 23.03 16.52 -28.24
N THR A 53 23.53 16.20 -27.06
CA THR A 53 23.41 14.87 -26.47
C THR A 53 22.54 14.92 -25.20
N VAL A 54 21.61 13.99 -25.08
CA VAL A 54 20.83 13.74 -23.89
C VAL A 54 21.22 12.41 -23.27
N ARG A 55 21.21 12.36 -21.95
CA ARG A 55 21.39 11.11 -21.19
C ARG A 55 20.05 10.62 -20.72
N CYS A 56 19.77 9.35 -21.00
CA CYS A 56 18.47 8.71 -20.72
C CYS A 56 18.64 7.51 -19.80
N ILE A 57 17.57 7.20 -19.10
CA ILE A 57 17.43 5.97 -18.32
C ILE A 57 16.48 5.02 -19.06
N ALA A 58 16.90 3.78 -19.26
CA ALA A 58 16.09 2.76 -19.92
C ALA A 58 15.03 2.18 -18.97
N MET A 59 13.83 1.98 -19.50
CA MET A 59 12.73 1.35 -18.79
C MET A 59 12.70 -0.18 -18.96
N ASP A 60 13.57 -0.74 -19.77
CA ASP A 60 13.73 -2.17 -19.99
C ASP A 60 15.20 -2.48 -20.27
N THR A 61 15.53 -3.75 -20.54
CA THR A 61 16.90 -4.14 -20.88
C THR A 61 17.44 -3.40 -22.10
N THR A 62 18.72 -3.03 -22.03
CA THR A 62 19.46 -2.43 -23.14
C THR A 62 20.35 -3.44 -23.88
N ASP A 63 20.24 -4.74 -23.52
CA ASP A 63 21.07 -5.81 -24.07
C ASP A 63 20.87 -5.94 -25.57
N GLY A 64 21.93 -5.66 -26.35
CA GLY A 64 21.91 -5.69 -27.82
C GLY A 64 21.58 -4.35 -28.48
N LEU A 65 21.27 -3.30 -27.73
CA LEU A 65 21.17 -1.94 -28.27
C LEU A 65 22.52 -1.51 -28.78
N THR A 66 22.58 -0.99 -30.01
CA THR A 66 23.83 -0.65 -30.66
C THR A 66 24.00 0.85 -30.86
N ARG A 67 25.26 1.29 -30.87
CA ARG A 67 25.59 2.67 -31.24
C ARG A 67 25.17 2.96 -32.68
N GLY A 68 24.60 4.13 -32.91
CA GLY A 68 24.10 4.56 -34.20
C GLY A 68 22.67 4.17 -34.51
N GLN A 69 22.01 3.43 -33.60
CA GLN A 69 20.60 3.08 -33.76
C GLN A 69 19.71 4.31 -33.59
N ASP A 70 18.68 4.41 -34.43
CA ASP A 70 17.72 5.51 -34.40
C ASP A 70 16.82 5.46 -33.17
N VAL A 71 16.55 6.62 -32.60
CA VAL A 71 15.70 6.84 -31.44
C VAL A 71 14.79 8.03 -31.71
N SER A 72 13.50 7.86 -31.62
CA SER A 72 12.53 8.92 -31.85
C SER A 72 12.03 9.55 -30.56
N ASP A 73 11.92 10.86 -30.52
CA ASP A 73 11.27 11.60 -29.44
C ASP A 73 9.75 11.43 -29.56
N SER A 74 9.08 11.01 -28.50
CA SER A 74 7.62 10.92 -28.46
C SER A 74 6.93 12.29 -28.37
N GLY A 75 7.68 13.34 -28.01
CA GLY A 75 7.16 14.69 -27.77
C GLY A 75 6.51 14.88 -26.39
N ASP A 76 6.44 13.87 -25.55
CA ASP A 76 5.82 13.94 -24.22
C ASP A 76 6.51 12.96 -23.26
N ALA A 77 6.16 13.05 -21.98
CA ALA A 77 6.58 12.10 -20.95
C ALA A 77 5.98 10.71 -21.19
N ILE A 78 6.49 9.69 -20.49
CA ILE A 78 5.90 8.35 -20.50
C ILE A 78 4.42 8.46 -20.12
N SER A 79 3.55 8.02 -21.03
CA SER A 79 2.10 8.00 -20.83
C SER A 79 1.59 6.57 -20.79
N VAL A 80 0.67 6.30 -19.86
CA VAL A 80 0.18 4.94 -19.58
C VAL A 80 -1.34 4.87 -19.68
N PRO A 81 -1.91 3.70 -20.03
CA PRO A 81 -3.35 3.50 -20.07
C PRO A 81 -3.98 3.75 -18.71
N VAL A 82 -5.12 4.41 -18.69
CA VAL A 82 -5.92 4.68 -17.50
C VAL A 82 -7.40 4.35 -17.77
N GLY A 83 -8.17 4.18 -16.72
CA GLY A 83 -9.61 3.91 -16.81
C GLY A 83 -10.00 2.51 -16.35
N LYS A 84 -11.29 2.22 -16.42
CA LYS A 84 -11.87 0.93 -15.94
C LYS A 84 -11.32 -0.29 -16.67
N GLU A 85 -10.86 -0.10 -17.89
CA GLU A 85 -10.27 -1.14 -18.71
C GLU A 85 -8.94 -1.68 -18.16
N THR A 86 -8.33 -0.95 -17.22
CA THR A 86 -7.13 -1.39 -16.49
C THR A 86 -7.43 -2.34 -15.34
N LEU A 87 -8.68 -2.40 -14.87
CA LEU A 87 -9.08 -3.24 -13.74
C LEU A 87 -8.93 -4.73 -14.09
N GLY A 88 -8.37 -5.48 -13.16
CA GLY A 88 -8.10 -6.90 -13.34
C GLY A 88 -6.91 -7.20 -14.25
N ARG A 89 -6.17 -6.18 -14.70
CA ARG A 89 -5.02 -6.30 -15.60
C ARG A 89 -3.72 -6.05 -14.84
N ILE A 90 -2.66 -6.67 -15.34
CA ILE A 90 -1.30 -6.43 -14.87
C ILE A 90 -0.53 -5.73 -15.98
N MET A 91 0.07 -4.59 -15.66
CA MET A 91 0.85 -3.79 -16.60
C MET A 91 2.27 -3.56 -16.07
N ASP A 92 3.20 -3.30 -16.98
CA ASP A 92 4.55 -2.86 -16.64
C ASP A 92 4.62 -1.33 -16.44
N VAL A 93 5.83 -0.81 -16.22
CA VAL A 93 6.09 0.61 -15.96
C VAL A 93 5.60 1.55 -17.06
N ILE A 94 5.61 1.11 -18.32
CA ILE A 94 5.14 1.90 -19.47
C ILE A 94 3.70 1.59 -19.88
N GLY A 95 3.00 0.79 -19.07
CA GLY A 95 1.60 0.45 -19.30
C GLY A 95 1.35 -0.69 -20.27
N ARG A 96 2.39 -1.47 -20.67
CA ARG A 96 2.18 -2.68 -21.46
C ARG A 96 1.58 -3.79 -20.59
N PRO A 97 0.56 -4.50 -21.07
CA PRO A 97 0.03 -5.66 -20.36
C PRO A 97 1.06 -6.80 -20.34
N ILE A 98 1.22 -7.42 -19.17
CA ILE A 98 2.12 -8.54 -18.95
C ILE A 98 1.39 -9.80 -18.45
N ASP A 99 0.07 -9.78 -18.49
CA ASP A 99 -0.83 -10.84 -18.03
C ASP A 99 -1.28 -11.80 -19.15
N GLU A 100 -0.69 -11.71 -20.34
CA GLU A 100 -1.00 -12.52 -21.53
C GLU A 100 -2.48 -12.44 -22.01
N ARG A 101 -3.22 -11.40 -21.60
CA ARG A 101 -4.64 -11.22 -21.93
C ARG A 101 -4.89 -10.22 -23.06
N GLY A 102 -3.86 -9.92 -23.84
CA GLY A 102 -3.93 -8.95 -24.95
C GLY A 102 -3.90 -7.49 -24.50
N ASP A 103 -4.02 -6.57 -25.42
CA ASP A 103 -3.91 -5.14 -25.19
C ASP A 103 -5.02 -4.59 -24.29
N VAL A 104 -4.68 -3.59 -23.48
CA VAL A 104 -5.67 -2.82 -22.71
C VAL A 104 -6.37 -1.85 -23.66
N LYS A 105 -7.65 -2.09 -23.89
CA LYS A 105 -8.47 -1.31 -24.83
C LYS A 105 -9.05 -0.08 -24.16
N THR A 106 -8.23 0.91 -23.86
CA THR A 106 -8.67 2.20 -23.34
C THR A 106 -8.46 3.32 -24.35
N SER A 107 -9.31 4.32 -24.32
CA SER A 107 -9.16 5.54 -25.11
C SER A 107 -8.36 6.63 -24.38
N ALA A 108 -8.11 6.46 -23.07
CA ALA A 108 -7.45 7.43 -22.23
C ALA A 108 -6.04 6.97 -21.86
N SER A 109 -5.09 7.88 -21.99
CA SER A 109 -3.69 7.69 -21.58
C SER A 109 -3.20 8.96 -20.89
N TRP A 110 -2.57 8.81 -19.75
CA TRP A 110 -2.08 9.92 -18.95
C TRP A 110 -0.57 9.83 -18.68
N PRO A 111 0.15 10.98 -18.67
CA PRO A 111 1.57 10.99 -18.34
C PRO A 111 1.80 10.62 -16.89
N ILE A 112 2.88 9.88 -16.61
CA ILE A 112 3.22 9.46 -15.24
C ILE A 112 3.82 10.59 -14.41
N HIS A 113 4.42 11.60 -15.04
CA HIS A 113 4.93 12.79 -14.39
C HIS A 113 3.84 13.87 -14.37
N ARG A 114 3.15 13.96 -13.25
CA ARG A 114 2.08 14.92 -13.01
C ARG A 114 2.40 15.76 -11.78
N ALA A 115 1.95 17.00 -11.79
CA ALA A 115 2.00 17.85 -10.61
C ALA A 115 1.01 17.34 -9.54
N ALA A 116 1.33 17.57 -8.28
CA ALA A 116 0.37 17.40 -7.19
C ALA A 116 -0.83 18.36 -7.40
N PRO A 117 -2.03 18.00 -6.90
CA PRO A 117 -3.19 18.90 -6.94
C PRO A 117 -2.87 20.26 -6.34
N GLU A 118 -3.36 21.33 -6.96
CA GLU A 118 -3.19 22.67 -6.45
C GLU A 118 -3.89 22.84 -5.09
N PHE A 119 -3.41 23.78 -4.29
CA PHE A 119 -3.96 24.05 -2.96
C PHE A 119 -5.48 24.27 -2.97
N THR A 120 -5.99 24.93 -4.03
CA THR A 120 -7.42 25.21 -4.19
C THR A 120 -8.27 23.99 -4.55
N GLU A 121 -7.65 22.93 -5.06
CA GLU A 121 -8.31 21.67 -5.42
C GLU A 121 -8.36 20.69 -4.26
N GLN A 122 -7.53 20.88 -3.24
CA GLN A 122 -7.46 20.00 -2.08
C GLN A 122 -8.63 20.23 -1.13
N SER A 123 -9.21 19.16 -0.62
CA SER A 123 -10.19 19.24 0.45
C SER A 123 -9.51 19.50 1.79
N THR A 124 -10.07 20.40 2.57
CA THR A 124 -9.63 20.69 3.94
C THR A 124 -10.39 19.87 4.99
N GLU A 125 -11.38 19.11 4.57
CA GLU A 125 -12.15 18.24 5.46
C GLU A 125 -11.34 17.02 5.87
N THR A 126 -11.32 16.76 7.18
CA THR A 126 -10.66 15.58 7.74
C THR A 126 -11.72 14.51 7.98
N GLU A 127 -11.72 13.47 7.17
CA GLU A 127 -12.64 12.34 7.27
C GLU A 127 -11.90 11.06 7.61
N VAL A 128 -12.54 10.22 8.42
CA VAL A 128 -12.07 8.86 8.69
C VAL A 128 -12.54 7.91 7.58
N LEU A 129 -11.62 7.13 7.05
CA LEU A 129 -11.93 6.03 6.14
C LEU A 129 -12.26 4.78 6.94
N VAL A 130 -13.53 4.44 7.05
CA VAL A 130 -13.95 3.23 7.75
C VAL A 130 -13.63 2.00 6.89
N THR A 131 -12.79 1.11 7.43
CA THR A 131 -12.31 -0.08 6.72
C THR A 131 -13.17 -1.31 6.93
N GLY A 132 -14.02 -1.33 7.95
CA GLY A 132 -14.79 -2.49 8.37
C GLY A 132 -13.96 -3.55 9.12
N ILE A 133 -12.73 -3.22 9.48
CA ILE A 133 -11.81 -4.06 10.26
C ILE A 133 -11.69 -3.47 11.67
N LYS A 134 -12.17 -4.19 12.67
CA LYS A 134 -12.29 -3.70 14.05
C LYS A 134 -11.02 -3.09 14.62
N VAL A 135 -9.89 -3.78 14.50
CA VAL A 135 -8.62 -3.33 15.07
C VAL A 135 -8.14 -2.04 14.45
N ILE A 136 -8.29 -1.89 13.14
CA ILE A 136 -7.92 -0.68 12.40
C ILE A 136 -8.84 0.47 12.79
N ASP A 137 -10.13 0.28 12.63
CA ASP A 137 -11.12 1.35 12.81
C ASP A 137 -11.15 1.87 14.27
N LEU A 138 -10.90 1.00 15.25
CA LEU A 138 -10.88 1.39 16.66
C LEU A 138 -9.57 2.10 17.06
N LEU A 139 -8.42 1.49 16.78
CA LEU A 139 -7.14 1.85 17.38
C LEU A 139 -6.22 2.67 16.48
N GLU A 140 -6.38 2.53 15.18
CA GLU A 140 -5.56 3.21 14.18
C GLU A 140 -6.40 3.71 12.98
N PRO A 141 -7.46 4.47 13.20
CA PRO A 141 -8.37 4.86 12.12
C PRO A 141 -7.60 5.54 10.99
N TYR A 142 -7.90 5.13 9.75
CA TYR A 142 -7.26 5.67 8.56
C TYR A 142 -7.88 7.01 8.18
N ALA A 143 -7.04 7.95 7.77
CA ALA A 143 -7.51 9.19 7.17
C ALA A 143 -7.87 8.95 5.71
N LYS A 144 -9.02 9.42 5.28
CA LYS A 144 -9.37 9.51 3.86
C LYS A 144 -8.41 10.48 3.18
N GLY A 145 -7.75 10.03 2.12
CA GLY A 145 -6.66 10.79 1.50
C GLY A 145 -5.33 10.74 2.26
N GLY A 146 -5.25 9.94 3.31
CA GLY A 146 -4.06 9.78 4.14
C GLY A 146 -3.05 8.77 3.60
N LYS A 147 -1.91 8.73 4.25
CA LYS A 147 -0.79 7.83 3.94
C LYS A 147 -0.53 6.93 5.11
N ILE A 148 -0.71 5.63 4.90
CA ILE A 148 -0.59 4.60 5.93
C ILE A 148 0.68 3.79 5.67
N GLY A 149 1.57 3.70 6.66
CA GLY A 149 2.71 2.80 6.63
C GLY A 149 2.30 1.41 7.12
N LEU A 150 2.57 0.38 6.33
CA LEU A 150 2.33 -1.01 6.69
C LEU A 150 3.65 -1.70 6.97
N PHE A 151 3.83 -2.11 8.22
CA PHE A 151 5.02 -2.83 8.70
C PHE A 151 4.67 -4.28 8.98
N GLY A 152 5.53 -5.18 8.59
CA GLY A 152 5.34 -6.60 8.89
C GLY A 152 6.33 -7.48 8.16
N GLY A 153 6.83 -8.48 8.85
CA GLY A 153 7.69 -9.50 8.27
C GLY A 153 6.92 -10.48 7.37
N ALA A 154 7.63 -11.50 6.90
CA ALA A 154 7.00 -12.55 6.11
C ALA A 154 6.04 -13.41 6.97
N GLY A 155 4.92 -13.81 6.39
CA GLY A 155 3.98 -14.76 7.01
C GLY A 155 3.07 -14.19 8.10
N VAL A 156 2.96 -12.87 8.23
CA VAL A 156 2.07 -12.21 9.21
C VAL A 156 0.70 -11.81 8.63
N GLY A 157 0.41 -12.18 7.39
CA GLY A 157 -0.88 -11.90 6.75
C GLY A 157 -0.97 -10.56 6.05
N LYS A 158 0.15 -9.93 5.66
CA LYS A 158 0.18 -8.65 4.93
C LYS A 158 -0.68 -8.70 3.67
N THR A 159 -0.48 -9.69 2.83
CA THR A 159 -1.22 -9.87 1.57
C THR A 159 -2.73 -10.01 1.79
N VAL A 160 -3.11 -10.82 2.78
CA VAL A 160 -4.53 -11.06 3.11
C VAL A 160 -5.20 -9.77 3.61
N LEU A 161 -4.49 -8.98 4.42
CA LEU A 161 -4.98 -7.67 4.87
C LEU A 161 -5.17 -6.70 3.69
N ILE A 162 -4.22 -6.63 2.77
CA ILE A 162 -4.32 -5.80 1.56
C ILE A 162 -5.56 -6.20 0.73
N MET A 163 -5.74 -7.49 0.48
CA MET A 163 -6.89 -7.98 -0.27
C MET A 163 -8.22 -7.68 0.42
N GLU A 164 -8.28 -7.80 1.74
CA GLU A 164 -9.50 -7.47 2.49
C GLU A 164 -9.81 -5.98 2.45
N LEU A 165 -8.81 -5.11 2.55
CA LEU A 165 -8.98 -3.67 2.37
C LEU A 165 -9.54 -3.33 0.99
N ILE A 166 -8.99 -3.93 -0.07
CA ILE A 166 -9.50 -3.76 -1.44
C ILE A 166 -10.97 -4.19 -1.54
N ASN A 167 -11.28 -5.37 -1.00
CA ASN A 167 -12.64 -5.89 -1.03
C ASN A 167 -13.63 -5.00 -0.24
N ASN A 168 -13.23 -4.54 0.94
CA ASN A 168 -14.08 -3.75 1.82
C ASN A 168 -14.33 -2.34 1.27
N ILE A 169 -13.30 -1.71 0.68
CA ILE A 169 -13.48 -0.41 0.02
C ILE A 169 -14.41 -0.52 -1.19
N ALA A 170 -14.27 -1.56 -1.99
CA ALA A 170 -15.17 -1.78 -3.12
C ALA A 170 -16.63 -2.00 -2.66
N LYS A 171 -16.85 -2.74 -1.57
CA LYS A 171 -18.19 -3.01 -1.02
C LYS A 171 -18.78 -1.81 -0.25
N GLY A 172 -17.97 -1.17 0.57
CA GLY A 172 -18.43 -0.09 1.46
C GLY A 172 -18.50 1.28 0.81
N HIS A 173 -17.58 1.56 -0.11
CA HIS A 173 -17.42 2.88 -0.72
C HIS A 173 -17.58 2.88 -2.26
N GLY A 174 -17.69 1.70 -2.87
CA GLY A 174 -17.78 1.57 -4.34
C GLY A 174 -16.52 2.00 -5.09
N GLY A 175 -15.40 2.15 -4.39
CA GLY A 175 -14.13 2.62 -4.92
C GLY A 175 -13.29 1.51 -5.53
N TYR A 176 -12.38 1.90 -6.43
CA TYR A 176 -11.38 1.01 -7.01
C TYR A 176 -10.06 1.13 -6.27
N SER A 177 -9.20 0.15 -6.51
CA SER A 177 -7.87 0.12 -5.94
C SER A 177 -6.82 -0.04 -7.03
N VAL A 178 -5.62 0.45 -6.76
CA VAL A 178 -4.44 0.23 -7.61
C VAL A 178 -3.33 -0.32 -6.75
N PHE A 179 -2.70 -1.38 -7.21
CA PHE A 179 -1.56 -2.00 -6.54
C PHE A 179 -0.30 -1.84 -7.37
N ALA A 180 0.72 -1.20 -6.82
CA ALA A 180 2.04 -1.05 -7.42
C ALA A 180 3.04 -1.96 -6.72
N GLY A 181 3.51 -3.00 -7.42
CA GLY A 181 4.60 -3.86 -6.99
C GLY A 181 5.94 -3.24 -7.38
N VAL A 182 6.68 -2.76 -6.40
CA VAL A 182 7.93 -2.02 -6.60
C VAL A 182 9.11 -2.80 -6.07
N GLY A 183 9.91 -3.37 -6.98
CA GLY A 183 11.17 -4.03 -6.63
C GLY A 183 11.02 -5.29 -5.77
N GLU A 184 9.84 -5.89 -5.72
CA GLU A 184 9.57 -7.13 -4.98
C GLU A 184 9.82 -8.36 -5.87
N ARG A 185 9.71 -9.55 -5.29
CA ARG A 185 9.93 -10.79 -6.01
C ARG A 185 8.80 -11.06 -7.00
N THR A 186 9.14 -11.41 -8.23
CA THR A 186 8.17 -11.75 -9.27
C THR A 186 7.22 -12.87 -8.84
N ARG A 187 7.73 -13.86 -8.10
CA ARG A 187 6.93 -14.95 -7.57
C ARG A 187 5.84 -14.44 -6.62
N GLU A 188 6.18 -13.53 -5.69
CA GLU A 188 5.22 -12.97 -4.74
C GLU A 188 4.13 -12.16 -5.45
N GLY A 189 4.50 -11.42 -6.50
CA GLY A 189 3.54 -10.71 -7.35
C GLY A 189 2.59 -11.65 -8.11
N ASN A 190 3.10 -12.78 -8.58
CA ASN A 190 2.29 -13.80 -9.24
C ASN A 190 1.35 -14.52 -8.26
N ASP A 191 1.86 -14.88 -7.08
CA ASP A 191 1.06 -15.49 -6.03
C ASP A 191 -0.09 -14.55 -5.61
N LEU A 192 0.20 -13.27 -5.40
CA LEU A 192 -0.81 -12.23 -5.09
C LEU A 192 -1.90 -12.15 -6.17
N TYR A 193 -1.52 -12.17 -7.44
CA TYR A 193 -2.48 -12.12 -8.54
C TYR A 193 -3.44 -13.31 -8.53
N HIS A 194 -2.93 -14.52 -8.32
CA HIS A 194 -3.74 -15.72 -8.22
C HIS A 194 -4.66 -15.71 -7.00
N GLU A 195 -4.16 -15.30 -5.84
CA GLU A 195 -4.95 -15.14 -4.63
C GLU A 195 -6.08 -14.11 -4.82
N MET A 196 -5.84 -13.03 -5.55
CA MET A 196 -6.88 -12.04 -5.90
C MET A 196 -7.97 -12.62 -6.82
N ILE A 197 -7.61 -13.51 -7.73
CA ILE A 197 -8.58 -14.23 -8.57
C ILE A 197 -9.40 -15.20 -7.73
N GLU A 198 -8.76 -16.03 -6.90
CA GLU A 198 -9.42 -17.01 -6.06
C GLU A 198 -10.36 -16.36 -5.03
N SER A 199 -10.00 -15.22 -4.50
CA SER A 199 -10.82 -14.45 -3.54
C SER A 199 -11.93 -13.61 -4.20
N GLY A 200 -11.99 -13.55 -5.52
CA GLY A 200 -12.98 -12.76 -6.27
C GLY A 200 -12.72 -11.26 -6.28
N VAL A 201 -11.54 -10.81 -5.93
CA VAL A 201 -11.10 -9.41 -6.07
C VAL A 201 -10.86 -9.08 -7.54
N ILE A 202 -10.36 -10.06 -8.29
CA ILE A 202 -10.21 -10.00 -9.76
C ILE A 202 -11.17 -10.99 -10.39
N ASP A 203 -11.98 -10.51 -11.33
CA ASP A 203 -12.91 -11.28 -12.13
C ASP A 203 -12.39 -11.40 -13.56
N LEU A 204 -11.97 -12.60 -13.95
CA LEU A 204 -11.38 -12.85 -15.28
C LEU A 204 -12.41 -12.93 -16.39
N GLU A 205 -13.65 -13.26 -16.07
CA GLU A 205 -14.72 -13.52 -17.03
C GLU A 205 -15.71 -12.37 -17.16
N GLY A 206 -15.76 -11.47 -16.18
CA GLY A 206 -16.69 -10.35 -16.12
C GLY A 206 -16.02 -8.99 -15.90
N ASP A 207 -16.82 -7.99 -15.55
CA ASP A 207 -16.41 -6.60 -15.35
C ASP A 207 -16.35 -6.20 -13.87
N ASN A 208 -16.27 -7.19 -12.96
CA ASN A 208 -16.36 -6.94 -11.51
C ASN A 208 -14.99 -6.83 -10.81
N SER A 209 -13.90 -6.75 -11.57
CA SER A 209 -12.58 -6.55 -10.98
C SER A 209 -12.49 -5.22 -10.23
N LYS A 210 -11.83 -5.24 -9.06
CA LYS A 210 -11.78 -4.13 -8.11
C LYS A 210 -10.42 -3.45 -8.06
N VAL A 211 -9.41 -4.02 -8.72
CA VAL A 211 -8.03 -3.59 -8.62
C VAL A 211 -7.32 -3.64 -9.96
N ALA A 212 -6.50 -2.63 -10.23
CA ALA A 212 -5.50 -2.62 -11.29
C ALA A 212 -4.11 -2.88 -10.69
N LEU A 213 -3.27 -3.66 -11.38
CA LEU A 213 -1.93 -4.00 -10.91
C LEU A 213 -0.87 -3.45 -11.87
N VAL A 214 0.20 -2.91 -11.29
CA VAL A 214 1.37 -2.45 -12.03
C VAL A 214 2.63 -3.03 -11.38
N TYR A 215 3.43 -3.75 -12.14
CA TYR A 215 4.63 -4.41 -11.62
C TYR A 215 5.91 -3.87 -12.24
N GLY A 216 6.85 -3.46 -11.38
CA GLY A 216 8.25 -3.21 -11.68
C GLY A 216 9.10 -3.97 -10.67
N GLN A 217 9.27 -5.27 -10.90
CA GLN A 217 9.84 -6.21 -9.94
C GLN A 217 11.37 -6.15 -9.87
N MET A 218 11.97 -6.91 -8.94
CA MET A 218 13.40 -6.84 -8.65
C MET A 218 14.32 -7.24 -9.80
N ASN A 219 13.82 -7.99 -10.78
CA ASN A 219 14.57 -8.39 -11.97
C ASN A 219 14.59 -7.33 -13.07
N GLU A 220 13.81 -6.26 -12.92
CA GLU A 220 13.76 -5.18 -13.89
C GLU A 220 14.82 -4.12 -13.64
N PRO A 221 15.23 -3.35 -14.67
CA PRO A 221 16.24 -2.31 -14.52
C PRO A 221 15.82 -1.21 -13.55
N PRO A 222 16.77 -0.44 -12.99
CA PRO A 222 16.48 0.58 -11.98
C PRO A 222 15.52 1.67 -12.46
N GLY A 223 15.51 1.99 -13.76
CA GLY A 223 14.57 2.95 -14.34
C GLY A 223 13.12 2.51 -14.18
N ALA A 224 12.83 1.24 -14.49
CA ALA A 224 11.49 0.66 -14.33
C ALA A 224 11.06 0.67 -12.85
N ARG A 225 11.91 0.21 -11.96
CA ARG A 225 11.62 0.17 -10.50
C ARG A 225 11.44 1.56 -9.89
N ALA A 226 12.14 2.58 -10.42
CA ALA A 226 12.01 3.96 -9.97
C ALA A 226 10.73 4.66 -10.47
N ARG A 227 10.08 4.15 -11.50
CA ARG A 227 8.92 4.79 -12.16
C ARG A 227 7.60 4.04 -11.99
N VAL A 228 7.62 2.76 -11.69
CA VAL A 228 6.41 1.94 -11.61
C VAL A 228 5.40 2.45 -10.57
N ALA A 229 5.87 2.98 -9.43
CA ALA A 229 4.99 3.60 -8.44
C ALA A 229 4.24 4.82 -9.01
N LEU A 230 4.91 5.61 -9.87
CA LEU A 230 4.28 6.74 -10.57
C LEU A 230 3.24 6.26 -11.57
N THR A 231 3.48 5.15 -12.25
CA THR A 231 2.51 4.54 -13.17
C THR A 231 1.24 4.14 -12.44
N GLY A 232 1.36 3.43 -11.32
CA GLY A 232 0.22 3.06 -10.48
C GLY A 232 -0.52 4.26 -9.92
N LEU A 233 0.21 5.26 -9.44
CA LEU A 233 -0.38 6.50 -8.92
C LEU A 233 -1.17 7.25 -10.00
N THR A 234 -0.67 7.29 -11.22
CA THR A 234 -1.36 7.93 -12.35
C THR A 234 -2.70 7.24 -12.64
N GLN A 235 -2.77 5.93 -12.58
CA GLN A 235 -4.03 5.19 -12.71
C GLN A 235 -5.00 5.51 -11.56
N ALA A 236 -4.50 5.60 -10.33
CA ALA A 236 -5.29 5.99 -9.17
C ALA A 236 -5.82 7.43 -9.30
N GLU A 237 -5.01 8.36 -9.79
CA GLU A 237 -5.40 9.75 -10.03
C GLU A 237 -6.53 9.87 -11.06
N TYR A 238 -6.54 9.03 -12.09
CA TYR A 238 -7.65 9.02 -13.05
C TYR A 238 -8.99 8.67 -12.38
N PHE A 239 -9.02 7.65 -11.54
CA PHE A 239 -10.23 7.27 -10.80
C PHE A 239 -10.68 8.35 -9.82
N ARG A 240 -9.74 9.04 -9.17
CA ARG A 240 -10.05 10.17 -8.29
C ARG A 240 -10.59 11.38 -9.05
N ASP A 241 -9.90 11.80 -10.11
CA ASP A 241 -10.09 13.10 -10.75
C ASP A 241 -11.18 13.07 -11.83
N GLU A 242 -11.33 11.97 -12.57
CA GLU A 242 -12.32 11.83 -13.64
C GLU A 242 -13.56 11.07 -13.19
N GLU A 243 -13.42 10.07 -12.34
CA GLU A 243 -14.55 9.26 -11.88
C GLU A 243 -15.05 9.66 -10.48
N GLY A 244 -14.36 10.58 -9.82
CA GLY A 244 -14.77 11.10 -8.51
C GLY A 244 -14.81 10.05 -7.40
N GLN A 245 -13.91 9.07 -7.45
CA GLN A 245 -13.94 7.94 -6.54
C GLN A 245 -12.99 8.10 -5.34
N ASP A 246 -13.27 7.33 -4.31
CA ASP A 246 -12.35 7.08 -3.21
C ASP A 246 -11.49 5.87 -3.56
N VAL A 247 -10.23 6.12 -3.84
CA VAL A 247 -9.28 5.13 -4.36
C VAL A 247 -8.33 4.69 -3.25
N LEU A 248 -8.07 3.38 -3.17
CA LEU A 248 -6.93 2.85 -2.43
C LEU A 248 -5.73 2.67 -3.37
N PHE A 249 -4.58 3.16 -2.94
CA PHE A 249 -3.33 2.99 -3.65
C PHE A 249 -2.32 2.25 -2.77
N PHE A 250 -1.96 1.04 -3.20
CA PHE A 250 -1.00 0.20 -2.50
C PHE A 250 0.37 0.29 -3.17
N VAL A 251 1.40 0.45 -2.36
CA VAL A 251 2.80 0.41 -2.81
C VAL A 251 3.55 -0.65 -2.00
N ASP A 252 3.97 -1.69 -2.65
CA ASP A 252 4.81 -2.72 -2.06
C ASP A 252 6.08 -2.88 -2.89
N ASN A 253 7.16 -2.29 -2.50
CA ASN A 253 7.55 -1.65 -1.26
C ASN A 253 8.07 -0.23 -1.52
N ILE A 254 7.70 0.75 -0.71
CA ILE A 254 8.14 2.15 -0.90
C ILE A 254 9.66 2.32 -0.73
N PHE A 255 10.30 1.51 0.09
CA PHE A 255 11.76 1.50 0.22
C PHE A 255 12.45 1.20 -1.11
N ARG A 256 11.88 0.28 -1.91
CA ARG A 256 12.45 -0.09 -3.22
C ARG A 256 12.36 1.05 -4.23
N PHE A 257 11.34 1.90 -4.13
CA PHE A 257 11.27 3.15 -4.89
C PHE A 257 12.48 4.05 -4.61
N THR A 258 12.81 4.26 -3.34
CA THR A 258 13.98 5.05 -2.92
C THR A 258 15.29 4.40 -3.35
N GLN A 259 15.40 3.09 -3.20
CA GLN A 259 16.58 2.32 -3.60
C GLN A 259 16.84 2.43 -5.11
N ALA A 260 15.81 2.24 -5.92
CA ALA A 260 15.91 2.39 -7.37
C ALA A 260 16.31 3.83 -7.76
N GLY A 261 15.78 4.83 -7.07
CA GLY A 261 16.17 6.23 -7.23
C GLY A 261 17.66 6.47 -6.92
N SER A 262 18.22 5.80 -5.91
CA SER A 262 19.66 5.90 -5.60
C SER A 262 20.54 5.23 -6.67
N GLU A 263 20.11 4.10 -7.21
CA GLU A 263 20.78 3.42 -8.32
C GLU A 263 20.79 4.30 -9.58
N VAL A 264 19.65 4.89 -9.94
CA VAL A 264 19.55 5.84 -11.06
C VAL A 264 20.48 7.05 -10.84
N SER A 265 20.46 7.63 -9.65
CA SER A 265 21.33 8.77 -9.30
C SER A 265 22.81 8.45 -9.44
N ALA A 266 23.22 7.26 -9.00
CA ALA A 266 24.59 6.78 -9.15
C ALA A 266 24.97 6.59 -10.63
N LEU A 267 24.09 5.99 -11.42
CA LEU A 267 24.30 5.81 -12.86
C LEU A 267 24.41 7.15 -13.63
N LEU A 268 23.71 8.17 -13.14
CA LEU A 268 23.81 9.53 -13.69
C LEU A 268 25.05 10.29 -13.23
N GLY A 269 25.89 9.70 -12.37
CA GLY A 269 27.12 10.30 -11.86
C GLY A 269 26.89 11.42 -10.84
N ARG A 270 25.75 11.46 -10.17
CA ARG A 270 25.46 12.43 -9.12
C ARG A 270 26.21 12.08 -7.84
N ILE A 271 26.66 13.11 -7.12
CA ILE A 271 27.35 12.93 -5.83
C ILE A 271 26.34 12.39 -4.81
N PRO A 272 26.59 11.23 -4.18
CA PRO A 272 25.66 10.67 -3.21
C PRO A 272 25.59 11.51 -1.92
N SER A 273 24.45 11.46 -1.26
CA SER A 273 24.24 12.01 0.07
C SER A 273 24.58 10.98 1.16
N ALA A 274 24.08 11.18 2.39
CA ALA A 274 24.33 10.28 3.51
C ALA A 274 23.92 8.83 3.17
N VAL A 275 24.71 7.85 3.60
CA VAL A 275 24.50 6.40 3.43
C VAL A 275 24.42 5.96 1.94
N GLY A 276 24.85 6.83 1.02
CA GLY A 276 24.85 6.50 -0.41
C GLY A 276 23.52 6.79 -1.14
N TYR A 277 22.54 7.39 -0.49
CA TYR A 277 21.29 7.78 -1.14
C TYR A 277 21.48 8.98 -2.07
N GLN A 278 20.51 9.15 -2.98
CA GLN A 278 20.44 10.29 -3.88
C GLN A 278 20.32 11.62 -3.11
N PRO A 279 20.93 12.71 -3.60
CA PRO A 279 20.77 14.03 -2.98
C PRO A 279 19.34 14.56 -3.05
N THR A 280 18.53 14.02 -3.95
CA THR A 280 17.13 14.39 -4.18
C THR A 280 16.14 13.51 -3.43
N LEU A 281 16.59 12.71 -2.46
CA LEU A 281 15.76 11.73 -1.75
C LEU A 281 14.45 12.33 -1.21
N ALA A 282 14.55 13.44 -0.47
CA ALA A 282 13.38 14.10 0.10
C ALA A 282 12.46 14.70 -0.96
N THR A 283 13.02 15.24 -2.03
CA THR A 283 12.26 15.82 -3.15
C THR A 283 11.54 14.74 -3.95
N ASP A 284 12.21 13.63 -4.25
CA ASP A 284 11.63 12.51 -5.00
C ASP A 284 10.48 11.88 -4.23
N MET A 285 10.68 11.66 -2.93
CA MET A 285 9.62 11.14 -2.04
C MET A 285 8.47 12.14 -1.91
N GLY A 286 8.76 13.41 -1.70
CA GLY A 286 7.76 14.48 -1.61
C GLY A 286 6.92 14.59 -2.88
N ALA A 287 7.54 14.53 -4.06
CA ALA A 287 6.85 14.60 -5.34
C ALA A 287 5.84 13.44 -5.53
N LEU A 288 6.16 12.25 -5.04
CA LEU A 288 5.25 11.12 -5.03
C LEU A 288 4.13 11.31 -4.00
N GLN A 289 4.49 11.62 -2.76
CA GLN A 289 3.57 11.64 -1.63
C GLN A 289 2.53 12.78 -1.70
N GLU A 290 2.91 13.95 -2.20
CA GLU A 290 2.00 15.10 -2.32
C GLU A 290 0.89 14.91 -3.37
N ARG A 291 1.05 13.98 -4.31
CA ARG A 291 0.00 13.59 -5.25
C ARG A 291 -1.09 12.74 -4.59
N ILE A 292 -0.78 12.12 -3.47
CA ILE A 292 -1.66 11.24 -2.70
C ILE A 292 -2.42 12.10 -1.69
N THR A 293 -3.61 12.53 -2.06
CA THR A 293 -4.42 13.45 -1.23
C THR A 293 -5.89 13.38 -1.61
N THR A 294 -6.73 13.99 -0.78
CA THR A 294 -8.15 14.21 -1.07
C THR A 294 -8.32 15.51 -1.84
N THR A 295 -9.05 15.46 -2.94
CA THR A 295 -9.47 16.63 -3.71
C THR A 295 -10.97 16.87 -3.53
N THR A 296 -11.47 17.95 -4.11
CA THR A 296 -12.92 18.25 -4.16
C THR A 296 -13.72 17.23 -4.98
N LYS A 297 -13.05 16.39 -5.78
CA LYS A 297 -13.67 15.37 -6.65
C LYS A 297 -13.68 13.98 -6.03
N GLY A 298 -12.61 13.59 -5.36
CA GLY A 298 -12.43 12.26 -4.79
C GLY A 298 -11.18 12.18 -3.93
N SER A 299 -10.80 10.97 -3.52
CA SER A 299 -9.62 10.78 -2.67
C SER A 299 -8.74 9.64 -3.14
N ILE A 300 -7.44 9.75 -2.82
CA ILE A 300 -6.50 8.63 -2.86
C ILE A 300 -5.98 8.43 -1.44
N THR A 301 -6.23 7.26 -0.88
CA THR A 301 -5.65 6.82 0.38
C THR A 301 -4.59 5.77 0.08
N SER A 302 -3.37 5.96 0.56
CA SER A 302 -2.29 5.01 0.28
C SER A 302 -1.97 4.11 1.46
N VAL A 303 -1.72 2.84 1.16
CA VAL A 303 -1.12 1.88 2.08
C VAL A 303 0.23 1.47 1.51
N GLN A 304 1.29 1.84 2.20
CA GLN A 304 2.67 1.69 1.73
C GLN A 304 3.39 0.70 2.61
N ALA A 305 3.77 -0.44 2.04
CA ALA A 305 4.64 -1.36 2.76
C ALA A 305 6.03 -0.72 2.92
N ILE A 306 6.54 -0.72 4.14
CA ILE A 306 7.82 -0.12 4.48
C ILE A 306 8.77 -1.20 4.98
N TYR A 307 9.92 -1.28 4.34
CA TYR A 307 11.05 -2.07 4.80
C TYR A 307 12.04 -1.15 5.53
N VAL A 308 12.48 -1.57 6.69
CA VAL A 308 13.48 -0.84 7.49
C VAL A 308 14.80 -1.62 7.43
N PRO A 309 15.81 -1.11 6.70
CA PRO A 309 17.10 -1.79 6.60
C PRO A 309 17.75 -2.00 7.96
N ALA A 310 18.13 -3.23 8.28
CA ALA A 310 18.77 -3.61 9.55
C ALA A 310 18.01 -3.15 10.81
N ASP A 311 16.69 -2.99 10.71
CA ASP A 311 15.83 -2.45 11.78
C ASP A 311 16.24 -1.05 12.29
N ASP A 312 17.00 -0.31 11.48
CA ASP A 312 17.47 1.04 11.78
C ASP A 312 16.48 2.10 11.30
N LEU A 313 15.66 2.60 12.21
CA LEU A 313 14.69 3.66 11.94
C LEU A 313 15.34 5.02 11.64
N THR A 314 16.64 5.17 11.88
CA THR A 314 17.39 6.39 11.58
C THR A 314 17.96 6.42 10.17
N ASP A 315 17.87 5.31 9.43
CA ASP A 315 18.24 5.28 8.00
C ASP A 315 17.42 6.33 7.23
N PRO A 316 18.07 7.10 6.34
CA PRO A 316 17.41 8.21 5.63
C PRO A 316 16.16 7.83 4.84
N ALA A 317 16.09 6.62 4.28
CA ALA A 317 14.92 6.21 3.48
C ALA A 317 13.66 6.00 4.32
N PRO A 318 13.64 5.14 5.36
CA PRO A 318 12.48 5.05 6.25
C PRO A 318 12.21 6.36 6.97
N ALA A 319 13.22 7.08 7.46
CA ALA A 319 13.04 8.36 8.14
C ALA A 319 12.28 9.38 7.26
N THR A 320 12.63 9.48 5.98
CA THR A 320 11.94 10.35 5.02
C THR A 320 10.51 9.87 4.78
N SER A 321 10.29 8.56 4.68
CA SER A 321 8.95 8.00 4.50
C SER A 321 8.04 8.26 5.70
N PHE A 322 8.55 8.10 6.93
CA PHE A 322 7.79 8.35 8.16
C PHE A 322 7.28 9.78 8.28
N ALA A 323 8.01 10.76 7.76
CA ALA A 323 7.60 12.15 7.80
C ALA A 323 6.26 12.40 7.07
N HIS A 324 5.90 11.56 6.12
CA HIS A 324 4.68 11.67 5.33
C HIS A 324 3.50 10.85 5.87
N LEU A 325 3.73 9.94 6.81
CA LEU A 325 2.70 9.02 7.28
C LEU A 325 1.69 9.67 8.25
N ASP A 326 0.43 9.35 8.05
CA ASP A 326 -0.68 9.73 8.94
C ASP A 326 -1.04 8.62 9.93
N ALA A 327 -0.81 7.37 9.55
CA ALA A 327 -1.01 6.20 10.38
C ALA A 327 0.05 5.13 10.11
N THR A 328 0.23 4.26 11.10
CA THR A 328 1.17 3.15 11.04
C THR A 328 0.49 1.88 11.52
N THR A 329 0.37 0.91 10.62
CA THR A 329 -0.14 -0.44 10.91
C THR A 329 1.04 -1.39 11.08
N VAL A 330 1.20 -1.95 12.24
CA VAL A 330 2.27 -2.92 12.55
C VAL A 330 1.68 -4.32 12.66
N LEU A 331 2.11 -5.22 11.77
CA LEU A 331 1.77 -6.64 11.82
C LEU A 331 2.82 -7.39 12.64
N SER A 332 2.37 -8.05 13.70
CA SER A 332 3.22 -8.74 14.67
C SER A 332 3.22 -10.24 14.48
N ARG A 333 4.41 -10.83 14.40
CA ARG A 333 4.57 -12.28 14.37
C ARG A 333 4.08 -12.92 15.68
N GLN A 334 4.30 -12.30 16.83
CA GLN A 334 3.85 -12.81 18.12
C GLN A 334 2.32 -12.93 18.17
N ILE A 335 1.60 -11.96 17.61
CA ILE A 335 0.14 -11.99 17.53
C ILE A 335 -0.33 -13.07 16.53
N ALA A 336 0.36 -13.21 15.39
CA ALA A 336 0.08 -14.27 14.43
C ALA A 336 0.28 -15.67 15.02
N GLU A 337 1.30 -15.88 15.84
CA GLU A 337 1.58 -17.14 16.56
C GLU A 337 0.49 -17.49 17.58
N LEU A 338 -0.23 -16.49 18.10
CA LEU A 338 -1.41 -16.71 18.94
C LEU A 338 -2.67 -17.08 18.12
N GLY A 339 -2.56 -17.11 16.79
CA GLY A 339 -3.69 -17.35 15.89
C GLY A 339 -4.66 -16.18 15.77
N ILE A 340 -4.26 -14.99 16.17
CA ILE A 340 -5.09 -13.77 16.08
C ILE A 340 -4.85 -13.11 14.73
N TYR A 341 -5.88 -13.05 13.90
CA TYR A 341 -5.87 -12.41 12.58
C TYR A 341 -7.03 -11.41 12.43
N PRO A 342 -6.78 -10.21 11.87
CA PRO A 342 -5.48 -9.72 11.39
C PRO A 342 -4.48 -9.57 12.54
N ALA A 343 -3.21 -9.88 12.27
CA ALA A 343 -2.15 -9.86 13.27
C ALA A 343 -1.63 -8.44 13.55
N VAL A 344 -2.51 -7.47 13.61
CA VAL A 344 -2.20 -6.06 13.88
C VAL A 344 -1.83 -5.91 15.36
N ASP A 345 -0.67 -5.30 15.62
CA ASP A 345 -0.27 -4.98 16.99
C ASP A 345 -1.04 -3.75 17.49
N PRO A 346 -1.90 -3.90 18.50
CA PRO A 346 -2.77 -2.82 18.97
C PRO A 346 -2.03 -1.74 19.77
N LEU A 347 -0.80 -2.01 20.20
CA LEU A 347 0.02 -1.09 21.01
C LEU A 347 1.07 -0.37 20.17
N ASP A 348 1.64 -1.06 19.17
CA ASP A 348 2.67 -0.50 18.29
C ASP A 348 2.07 0.22 17.06
N SER A 349 0.82 -0.07 16.72
CA SER A 349 0.09 0.64 15.66
C SER A 349 -0.45 1.97 16.18
N SER A 350 -0.47 2.98 15.31
CA SER A 350 -0.89 4.33 15.70
C SER A 350 -1.51 5.11 14.54
N SER A 351 -2.31 6.10 14.86
CA SER A 351 -2.89 7.04 13.88
C SER A 351 -3.02 8.45 14.46
N ARG A 352 -2.71 9.43 13.63
CA ARG A 352 -2.98 10.85 13.95
C ARG A 352 -4.47 11.16 14.01
N MET A 353 -5.30 10.31 13.39
CA MET A 353 -6.76 10.45 13.42
C MET A 353 -7.38 10.08 14.76
N LEU A 354 -6.66 9.34 15.61
CA LEU A 354 -7.14 9.00 16.96
C LEU A 354 -6.97 10.19 17.91
N ASP A 355 -7.80 11.18 17.69
CA ASP A 355 -7.89 12.44 18.45
C ASP A 355 -9.37 12.71 18.74
N PRO A 356 -9.74 13.09 19.99
CA PRO A 356 -11.14 13.30 20.37
C PRO A 356 -11.86 14.37 19.52
N ARG A 357 -11.11 15.31 18.94
CA ARG A 357 -11.66 16.33 18.04
C ARG A 357 -12.05 15.79 16.66
N ILE A 358 -11.50 14.63 16.26
CA ILE A 358 -11.74 13.99 14.97
C ILE A 358 -12.72 12.85 15.10
N VAL A 359 -12.41 11.87 15.95
CA VAL A 359 -13.22 10.65 16.12
C VAL A 359 -14.32 10.79 17.18
N GLY A 360 -14.30 11.85 17.98
CA GLY A 360 -15.20 12.07 19.10
C GLY A 360 -14.71 11.47 20.41
N GLU A 361 -15.23 12.00 21.53
CA GLU A 361 -14.82 11.62 22.89
C GLU A 361 -15.07 10.14 23.19
N ARG A 362 -16.19 9.60 22.71
CA ARG A 362 -16.58 8.20 22.95
C ARG A 362 -15.58 7.23 22.31
N HIS A 363 -15.35 7.35 21.03
CA HIS A 363 -14.42 6.50 20.27
C HIS A 363 -13.02 6.60 20.89
N TYR A 364 -12.53 7.82 21.07
CA TYR A 364 -11.21 8.05 21.67
C TYR A 364 -11.08 7.43 23.07
N GLY A 365 -12.07 7.63 23.94
CA GLY A 365 -12.08 7.09 25.30
C GLY A 365 -12.03 5.57 25.32
N ILE A 366 -12.84 4.90 24.48
CA ILE A 366 -12.85 3.43 24.40
C ILE A 366 -11.53 2.91 23.84
N ALA A 367 -10.99 3.51 22.77
CA ALA A 367 -9.70 3.12 22.20
C ALA A 367 -8.57 3.21 23.23
N ARG A 368 -8.53 4.30 24.00
CA ARG A 368 -7.54 4.48 25.08
C ARG A 368 -7.69 3.45 26.18
N SER A 369 -8.92 3.19 26.62
CA SER A 369 -9.17 2.17 27.64
C SER A 369 -8.75 0.77 27.18
N VAL A 370 -8.99 0.42 25.90
CA VAL A 370 -8.50 -0.84 25.31
C VAL A 370 -6.97 -0.90 25.35
N GLN A 371 -6.29 0.18 24.95
CA GLN A 371 -4.82 0.25 24.99
C GLN A 371 -4.27 0.13 26.41
N GLU A 372 -4.90 0.79 27.38
CA GLU A 372 -4.49 0.72 28.79
C GLU A 372 -4.60 -0.70 29.36
N VAL A 373 -5.72 -1.37 29.10
CA VAL A 373 -5.93 -2.78 29.54
C VAL A 373 -4.90 -3.71 28.89
N LEU A 374 -4.65 -3.57 27.61
CA LEU A 374 -3.66 -4.37 26.90
C LEU A 374 -2.22 -4.07 27.37
N GLN A 375 -1.90 -2.82 27.65
CA GLN A 375 -0.59 -2.42 28.17
C GLN A 375 -0.35 -2.97 29.57
N GLN A 376 -1.36 -2.91 30.45
CA GLN A 376 -1.30 -3.49 31.78
C GLN A 376 -1.13 -5.02 31.71
N TYR A 377 -1.85 -5.68 30.82
CA TYR A 377 -1.70 -7.11 30.58
C TYR A 377 -0.29 -7.46 30.12
N LYS A 378 0.28 -6.70 29.17
CA LYS A 378 1.66 -6.88 28.71
C LYS A 378 2.66 -6.79 29.86
N SER A 379 2.47 -5.85 30.79
CA SER A 379 3.30 -5.70 31.99
C SER A 379 3.16 -6.88 32.98
N LEU A 380 2.00 -7.53 33.01
CA LEU A 380 1.76 -8.68 33.91
C LEU A 380 2.22 -10.02 33.29
N GLN A 381 2.49 -10.08 31.99
CA GLN A 381 2.88 -11.33 31.32
C GLN A 381 4.15 -11.96 31.89
N ASP A 382 5.16 -11.16 32.23
CA ASP A 382 6.40 -11.65 32.82
C ASP A 382 6.15 -12.24 34.22
N ILE A 383 5.28 -11.62 35.00
CA ILE A 383 4.88 -12.10 36.32
C ILE A 383 4.14 -13.43 36.19
N ILE A 384 3.19 -13.50 35.25
CA ILE A 384 2.42 -14.72 34.98
C ILE A 384 3.32 -15.88 34.52
N ALA A 385 4.32 -15.59 33.68
CA ALA A 385 5.25 -16.60 33.18
C ALA A 385 6.15 -17.19 34.28
N ILE A 386 6.52 -16.37 35.28
CA ILE A 386 7.44 -16.79 36.32
C ILE A 386 6.70 -17.37 37.54
N LEU A 387 5.63 -16.71 37.98
CA LEU A 387 4.96 -17.01 39.25
C LEU A 387 3.59 -17.69 39.06
N GLY A 388 3.02 -17.63 37.85
CA GLY A 388 1.67 -18.15 37.59
C GLY A 388 0.57 -17.14 37.84
N MET A 389 -0.65 -17.47 37.38
CA MET A 389 -1.85 -16.63 37.56
C MET A 389 -2.31 -16.49 39.01
N ASP A 390 -2.02 -17.48 39.83
CA ASP A 390 -2.53 -17.55 41.21
C ASP A 390 -1.92 -16.45 42.12
N GLU A 391 -0.73 -15.98 41.78
CA GLU A 391 -0.02 -14.93 42.51
C GLU A 391 -0.51 -13.51 42.22
N LEU A 392 -1.38 -13.35 41.20
CA LEU A 392 -1.95 -12.04 40.88
C LEU A 392 -3.05 -11.64 41.88
N SER A 393 -3.19 -10.33 42.10
CA SER A 393 -4.33 -9.77 42.79
C SER A 393 -5.64 -10.08 42.03
N GLU A 394 -6.77 -10.07 42.74
CA GLU A 394 -8.07 -10.27 42.09
C GLU A 394 -8.37 -9.19 41.03
N GLU A 395 -7.90 -7.98 41.23
CA GLU A 395 -7.99 -6.88 40.29
C GLU A 395 -7.17 -7.17 39.05
N ASP A 396 -5.92 -7.63 39.19
CA ASP A 396 -5.05 -8.00 38.04
C ASP A 396 -5.58 -9.22 37.27
N LYS A 397 -6.15 -10.20 38.00
CA LYS A 397 -6.82 -11.34 37.34
C LYS A 397 -7.99 -10.91 36.44
N LEU A 398 -8.77 -9.91 36.88
CA LEU A 398 -9.86 -9.35 36.11
C LEU A 398 -9.34 -8.60 34.89
N VAL A 399 -8.29 -7.81 35.04
CA VAL A 399 -7.62 -7.13 33.92
C VAL A 399 -7.13 -8.14 32.89
N VAL A 400 -6.46 -9.20 33.32
CA VAL A 400 -5.97 -10.28 32.42
C VAL A 400 -7.15 -10.96 31.69
N ALA A 401 -8.24 -11.27 32.39
CA ALA A 401 -9.41 -11.90 31.79
C ALA A 401 -10.03 -11.01 30.70
N ARG A 402 -10.20 -9.72 30.97
CA ARG A 402 -10.73 -8.76 30.00
C ARG A 402 -9.74 -8.51 28.84
N ALA A 403 -8.46 -8.40 29.12
CA ALA A 403 -7.42 -8.22 28.10
C ALA A 403 -7.40 -9.38 27.10
N ARG A 404 -7.52 -10.62 27.56
CA ARG A 404 -7.60 -11.81 26.70
C ARG A 404 -8.85 -11.80 25.83
N LYS A 405 -9.99 -11.41 26.38
CA LYS A 405 -11.23 -11.22 25.62
C LYS A 405 -11.08 -10.15 24.55
N ILE A 406 -10.44 -9.01 24.88
CA ILE A 406 -10.15 -7.93 23.94
C ILE A 406 -9.24 -8.44 22.81
N GLN A 407 -8.15 -9.13 23.12
CA GLN A 407 -7.26 -9.71 22.11
C GLN A 407 -8.01 -10.65 21.15
N ARG A 408 -8.84 -11.51 21.68
CA ARG A 408 -9.67 -12.43 20.88
C ARG A 408 -10.69 -11.67 20.05
N PHE A 409 -11.32 -10.64 20.57
CA PHE A 409 -12.32 -9.85 19.87
C PHE A 409 -11.72 -8.91 18.82
N LEU A 410 -10.43 -8.58 18.90
CA LEU A 410 -9.69 -7.90 17.84
C LEU A 410 -9.53 -8.79 16.59
N SER A 411 -9.61 -10.10 16.74
CA SER A 411 -9.64 -11.02 15.59
C SER A 411 -10.94 -10.91 14.82
N GLN A 412 -10.88 -11.15 13.52
CA GLN A 412 -12.02 -11.00 12.61
C GLN A 412 -11.85 -11.91 11.40
N PRO A 413 -12.88 -12.68 11.01
CA PRO A 413 -12.81 -13.44 9.77
C PRO A 413 -12.91 -12.51 8.56
N PHE A 414 -12.05 -12.72 7.58
CA PHE A 414 -12.02 -11.95 6.36
C PHE A 414 -12.75 -12.63 5.21
N HIS A 415 -13.40 -11.86 4.35
CA HIS A 415 -14.07 -12.37 3.16
C HIS A 415 -13.12 -13.04 2.20
N VAL A 416 -11.95 -12.43 1.99
CA VAL A 416 -10.92 -12.95 1.08
C VAL A 416 -10.28 -14.24 1.60
N ALA A 417 -10.44 -14.55 2.88
CA ALA A 417 -9.92 -15.76 3.51
C ALA A 417 -10.96 -16.89 3.62
N GLU A 418 -12.21 -16.68 3.23
CA GLU A 418 -13.29 -17.70 3.32
C GLU A 418 -12.92 -19.01 2.64
N VAL A 419 -12.27 -18.93 1.47
CA VAL A 419 -11.84 -20.10 0.69
C VAL A 419 -10.86 -20.98 1.47
N PHE A 420 -10.02 -20.37 2.31
CA PHE A 420 -8.98 -21.07 3.07
C PHE A 420 -9.45 -21.49 4.47
N THR A 421 -10.29 -20.68 5.10
CA THR A 421 -10.72 -20.87 6.50
C THR A 421 -12.05 -21.61 6.61
N GLY A 422 -12.88 -21.61 5.56
CA GLY A 422 -14.25 -22.12 5.60
C GLY A 422 -15.21 -21.31 6.48
N SER A 423 -14.76 -20.17 7.00
CA SER A 423 -15.57 -19.29 7.84
C SER A 423 -16.03 -18.07 7.05
N PRO A 424 -17.33 -17.70 7.09
CA PRO A 424 -17.81 -16.50 6.41
C PRO A 424 -17.12 -15.24 6.92
N GLY A 425 -16.67 -14.38 6.00
CA GLY A 425 -16.08 -13.10 6.34
C GLY A 425 -17.07 -12.12 6.94
N LYS A 426 -16.58 -11.17 7.71
CA LYS A 426 -17.37 -10.15 8.40
C LYS A 426 -16.84 -8.77 8.10
N LEU A 427 -17.75 -7.89 7.68
CA LEU A 427 -17.54 -6.45 7.65
C LEU A 427 -18.22 -5.87 8.87
N VAL A 428 -17.50 -5.20 9.76
CA VAL A 428 -18.03 -4.69 11.01
C VAL A 428 -18.12 -3.17 10.97
N GLY A 429 -19.28 -2.62 11.28
CA GLY A 429 -19.50 -1.19 11.39
C GLY A 429 -18.70 -0.57 12.53
N LEU A 430 -18.37 0.72 12.39
CA LEU A 430 -17.61 1.44 13.41
C LEU A 430 -18.36 1.50 14.76
N ASP A 431 -19.65 1.78 14.74
CA ASP A 431 -20.46 1.85 15.97
C ASP A 431 -20.55 0.48 16.66
N ASP A 432 -20.75 -0.60 15.91
CA ASP A 432 -20.75 -1.96 16.44
C ASP A 432 -19.41 -2.33 17.09
N THR A 433 -18.31 -1.87 16.47
CA THR A 433 -16.97 -2.06 17.03
C THR A 433 -16.81 -1.33 18.36
N ILE A 434 -17.17 -0.05 18.40
CA ILE A 434 -17.09 0.76 19.62
C ILE A 434 -17.95 0.20 20.74
N ASP A 435 -19.21 -0.18 20.42
CA ASP A 435 -20.15 -0.75 21.38
C ASP A 435 -19.66 -2.08 21.95
N GLY A 436 -19.11 -2.94 21.09
CA GLY A 436 -18.57 -4.23 21.52
C GLY A 436 -17.41 -4.10 22.50
N PHE A 437 -16.43 -3.26 22.19
CA PHE A 437 -15.29 -3.03 23.09
C PHE A 437 -15.69 -2.27 24.36
N ALA A 438 -16.62 -1.32 24.26
CA ALA A 438 -17.17 -0.64 25.46
C ALA A 438 -17.79 -1.61 26.44
N GLY A 439 -18.60 -2.56 25.98
CA GLY A 439 -19.21 -3.58 26.82
C GLY A 439 -18.19 -4.54 27.46
N ILE A 440 -17.13 -4.92 26.74
CA ILE A 440 -16.08 -5.76 27.30
C ILE A 440 -15.34 -5.02 28.42
N ILE A 441 -15.00 -3.76 28.23
CA ILE A 441 -14.32 -2.93 29.24
C ILE A 441 -15.21 -2.70 30.46
N ALA A 442 -16.51 -2.44 30.23
CA ALA A 442 -17.49 -2.26 31.32
C ALA A 442 -17.71 -3.52 32.17
N GLY A 443 -17.36 -4.69 31.63
CA GLY A 443 -17.53 -5.99 32.29
C GLY A 443 -18.86 -6.67 32.02
N ASP A 444 -19.66 -6.17 31.09
CA ASP A 444 -20.97 -6.74 30.75
C ASP A 444 -20.88 -8.21 30.31
N TYR A 445 -19.72 -8.61 29.80
CA TYR A 445 -19.45 -9.95 29.26
C TYR A 445 -18.44 -10.76 30.08
N ASP A 446 -18.17 -10.37 31.33
CA ASP A 446 -17.20 -11.07 32.19
C ASP A 446 -17.58 -12.54 32.43
N HIS A 447 -18.87 -12.85 32.37
CA HIS A 447 -19.43 -14.20 32.54
C HIS A 447 -19.25 -15.13 31.34
N LEU A 448 -18.87 -14.60 30.17
CA LEU A 448 -18.69 -15.39 28.94
C LEU A 448 -17.27 -15.97 28.86
N PRO A 449 -17.10 -17.17 28.26
CA PRO A 449 -15.79 -17.74 28.04
C PRO A 449 -14.99 -16.95 27.03
N GLU A 450 -13.67 -16.87 27.21
CA GLU A 450 -12.73 -16.15 26.33
C GLU A 450 -12.84 -16.59 24.85
N ALA A 451 -13.00 -17.89 24.60
CA ALA A 451 -13.08 -18.46 23.26
C ALA A 451 -14.31 -17.97 22.47
N ALA A 452 -15.35 -17.44 23.14
CA ALA A 452 -16.53 -16.89 22.47
C ALA A 452 -16.21 -15.65 21.63
N PHE A 453 -15.17 -14.91 22.00
CA PHE A 453 -14.75 -13.66 21.35
C PHE A 453 -13.83 -13.87 20.15
N TYR A 454 -13.42 -15.11 19.90
CA TYR A 454 -12.47 -15.43 18.84
C TYR A 454 -13.12 -15.55 17.46
N MET A 455 -12.60 -14.83 16.48
CA MET A 455 -13.06 -14.86 15.07
C MET A 455 -14.56 -14.65 14.91
N VAL A 456 -15.04 -13.55 15.47
CA VAL A 456 -16.42 -13.08 15.35
C VAL A 456 -16.46 -11.67 14.77
N GLY A 457 -17.59 -11.26 14.23
CA GLY A 457 -17.81 -9.90 13.75
C GLY A 457 -18.21 -8.97 14.88
N THR A 458 -19.50 -8.93 15.19
CA THR A 458 -20.05 -8.06 16.26
C THR A 458 -20.07 -8.75 17.63
N ILE A 459 -20.33 -7.95 18.65
CA ILE A 459 -20.41 -8.48 20.03
C ILE A 459 -21.58 -9.43 20.23
N GLU A 460 -22.68 -9.25 19.51
CA GLU A 460 -23.85 -10.12 19.55
C GLU A 460 -23.47 -11.55 19.13
N GLU A 461 -22.61 -11.69 18.11
CA GLU A 461 -22.10 -12.99 17.68
C GLU A 461 -21.28 -13.68 18.79
N ALA A 462 -20.47 -12.90 19.50
CA ALA A 462 -19.71 -13.42 20.63
C ALA A 462 -20.62 -13.88 21.76
N VAL A 463 -21.67 -13.12 22.06
CA VAL A 463 -22.68 -13.47 23.09
C VAL A 463 -23.42 -14.76 22.71
N GLU A 464 -23.86 -14.88 21.46
CA GLU A 464 -24.55 -16.07 20.97
C GLU A 464 -23.63 -17.31 21.03
N LYS A 465 -22.41 -17.17 20.56
CA LYS A 465 -21.39 -18.21 20.61
C LYS A 465 -21.08 -18.65 22.04
N GLY A 466 -20.94 -17.67 22.95
CA GLY A 466 -20.70 -17.92 24.37
C GLY A 466 -21.84 -18.69 25.04
N LYS A 467 -23.09 -18.32 24.77
CA LYS A 467 -24.27 -19.04 25.28
C LYS A 467 -24.30 -20.49 24.81
N LYS A 468 -24.01 -20.77 23.53
CA LYS A 468 -23.93 -22.14 22.99
C LYS A 468 -22.84 -22.96 23.69
N MET A 469 -21.64 -22.37 23.83
CA MET A 469 -20.53 -23.05 24.52
C MET A 469 -20.85 -23.38 25.96
N MET A 470 -21.53 -22.50 26.69
CA MET A 470 -21.95 -22.74 28.07
C MET A 470 -23.06 -23.83 28.18
N GLN A 471 -23.94 -23.92 27.20
CA GLN A 471 -24.96 -24.97 27.13
C GLN A 471 -24.37 -26.35 26.82
N GLU A 472 -23.32 -26.41 25.96
CA GLU A 472 -22.65 -27.64 25.61
C GLU A 472 -21.72 -28.16 26.72
N ALA A 473 -21.29 -27.28 27.64
CA ALA A 473 -20.47 -27.61 28.77
C ALA A 473 -21.25 -27.99 30.04
N ALA A 474 -22.56 -27.75 30.06
CA ALA A 474 -23.48 -28.09 31.15
C ALA A 474 -24.16 -29.44 30.95
#